data_becb8cda9ca040f480216024b991606e
#
_entry.id   becb8cda9ca040f480216024b991606e
#
_cell.length_a   1.000
_cell.length_b   1.000
_cell.length_c   1.000
_cell.angle_alpha   90.00
_cell.angle_beta   90.00
_cell.angle_gamma   90.00
#
_symmetry.space_group_name_H-M   'P 1'
#
loop_
_entity.id
_entity.type
_entity.pdbx_description
1 polymer ?
#
loop_
_entity_poly.entity_id
_entity_poly.type
_entity_poly.pdbx_seq_one_letter_code
_entity_poly.pdbx_strand_id
1 'polypeptide(L)'
;MKTIGIVGARGHTGAELIRLIAAHPVLELAFVSSRGLDGQRVDTHNDGYAGDLRYENLDPQAVATKHADIVILALPNGEAAPYLGAIDAAAPETLIIDLSADHRFDRTWYYGLPELTRGKWRGERRISNPGCYATAIELTVAPLRDVLAAPPVCFGVSGYSGAGTAPSDKNDPEKLRDNLMPYALTGHIHEKEAAFQLGVPVEFMPHVAPHFRGLTVTSNLYLAHAMKREEVLSRFHDVYRDEKLVHVTDDPPWVSRIAGKHHAEIGGFALSADGRRAVIVATLDNLLKGAATQAMQNINRAIGVDELSGIPHD
;
A
#
# COMPACT_ATOMS: atom_id res chain seq x y z
N MET A 1 24.87 -1.63 8.68
CA MET A 1 23.60 -1.12 8.15
C MET A 1 23.34 -1.83 6.83
N LYS A 2 22.07 -2.02 6.45
CA LYS A 2 21.70 -2.56 5.14
C LYS A 2 21.52 -1.41 4.16
N THR A 3 22.10 -1.55 2.97
CA THR A 3 21.99 -0.54 1.92
C THR A 3 20.70 -0.73 1.12
N ILE A 4 20.03 0.38 0.82
CA ILE A 4 18.77 0.37 0.08
C ILE A 4 18.76 1.40 -1.05
N GLY A 5 18.30 0.98 -2.22
CA GLY A 5 18.12 1.84 -3.38
C GLY A 5 16.64 1.98 -3.75
N ILE A 6 16.25 3.13 -4.31
CA ILE A 6 14.89 3.38 -4.79
C ILE A 6 14.94 3.75 -6.27
N VAL A 7 14.25 2.98 -7.09
CA VAL A 7 14.01 3.29 -8.52
C VAL A 7 12.62 3.91 -8.65
N GLY A 8 12.50 5.07 -9.32
CA GLY A 8 11.25 5.83 -9.37
C GLY A 8 11.04 6.78 -8.18
N ALA A 9 12.11 7.22 -7.54
CA ALA A 9 12.12 7.95 -6.27
C ALA A 9 11.44 9.34 -6.29
N ARG A 10 11.17 9.94 -7.48
CA ARG A 10 10.48 11.23 -7.61
C ARG A 10 9.00 11.19 -7.20
N GLY A 11 8.38 10.01 -7.26
CA GLY A 11 6.97 9.84 -6.96
C GLY A 11 6.62 10.17 -5.50
N HIS A 12 5.34 10.41 -5.22
CA HIS A 12 4.87 10.71 -3.86
C HIS A 12 5.26 9.59 -2.87
N THR A 13 5.09 8.32 -3.24
CA THR A 13 5.51 7.18 -2.42
C THR A 13 7.03 7.11 -2.26
N GLY A 14 7.80 7.46 -3.31
CA GLY A 14 9.26 7.54 -3.24
C GLY A 14 9.72 8.57 -2.21
N ALA A 15 9.07 9.72 -2.14
CA ALA A 15 9.36 10.74 -1.14
C ALA A 15 9.08 10.26 0.31
N GLU A 16 7.98 9.53 0.53
CA GLU A 16 7.69 8.94 1.85
C GLU A 16 8.70 7.85 2.23
N LEU A 17 9.13 7.02 1.26
CA LEU A 17 10.15 6.01 1.49
C LEU A 17 11.50 6.64 1.85
N ILE A 18 11.91 7.71 1.19
CA ILE A 18 13.14 8.43 1.53
C ILE A 18 13.10 8.90 2.98
N ARG A 19 12.00 9.50 3.44
CA ARG A 19 11.82 9.93 4.84
C ARG A 19 11.92 8.77 5.83
N LEU A 20 11.21 7.68 5.57
CA LEU A 20 11.21 6.51 6.44
C LEU A 20 12.58 5.85 6.52
N ILE A 21 13.28 5.72 5.39
CA ILE A 21 14.63 5.12 5.34
C ILE A 21 15.64 6.03 6.04
N ALA A 22 15.56 7.35 5.84
CA ALA A 22 16.45 8.31 6.49
C ALA A 22 16.37 8.29 8.02
N ALA A 23 15.17 8.01 8.56
CA ALA A 23 14.94 7.89 10.00
C ALA A 23 15.17 6.46 10.54
N HIS A 24 15.49 5.48 9.69
CA HIS A 24 15.54 4.08 10.08
C HIS A 24 16.85 3.71 10.76
N PRO A 25 16.83 2.97 11.90
CA PRO A 25 18.04 2.73 12.70
C PRO A 25 19.10 1.82 12.04
N VAL A 26 18.70 0.98 11.07
CA VAL A 26 19.60 -0.03 10.46
C VAL A 26 19.61 -0.02 8.93
N LEU A 27 18.92 0.93 8.28
CA LEU A 27 18.96 1.13 6.83
C LEU A 27 19.78 2.37 6.47
N GLU A 28 20.40 2.33 5.29
CA GLU A 28 21.13 3.43 4.71
C GLU A 28 20.73 3.59 3.25
N LEU A 29 20.30 4.80 2.87
CA LEU A 29 19.93 5.11 1.50
C LEU A 29 21.17 5.19 0.62
N ALA A 30 21.39 4.19 -0.25
CA ALA A 30 22.56 4.09 -1.10
C ALA A 30 22.43 4.87 -2.41
N PHE A 31 21.25 4.86 -3.00
CA PHE A 31 20.95 5.63 -4.22
C PHE A 31 19.44 5.88 -4.37
N VAL A 32 19.10 6.91 -5.13
CA VAL A 32 17.73 7.20 -5.58
C VAL A 32 17.76 7.48 -7.08
N SER A 33 16.95 6.74 -7.84
CA SER A 33 16.90 6.89 -9.29
C SER A 33 15.65 7.64 -9.72
N SER A 34 15.88 8.68 -10.56
CA SER A 34 14.82 9.48 -11.17
C SER A 34 15.34 10.17 -12.43
N ARG A 35 14.76 9.86 -13.58
CA ARG A 35 15.07 10.56 -14.84
C ARG A 35 14.77 12.06 -14.79
N GLY A 36 13.69 12.46 -14.14
CA GLY A 36 13.24 13.85 -14.12
C GLY A 36 13.95 14.76 -13.11
N LEU A 37 14.73 14.19 -12.17
CA LEU A 37 15.48 14.93 -11.15
C LEU A 37 16.98 14.67 -11.23
N ASP A 38 17.46 14.09 -12.33
CA ASP A 38 18.87 13.71 -12.50
C ASP A 38 19.82 14.85 -12.12
N GLY A 39 20.84 14.54 -11.30
CA GLY A 39 21.84 15.48 -10.79
C GLY A 39 21.36 16.39 -9.64
N GLN A 40 20.06 16.47 -9.34
CA GLN A 40 19.53 17.32 -8.27
C GLN A 40 19.75 16.70 -6.90
N ARG A 41 19.95 17.51 -5.88
CA ARG A 41 20.10 17.03 -4.49
C ARG A 41 18.77 16.48 -3.96
N VAL A 42 18.85 15.43 -3.16
CA VAL A 42 17.65 14.79 -2.56
C VAL A 42 17.01 15.72 -1.53
N ASP A 43 17.80 16.40 -0.70
CA ASP A 43 17.34 17.29 0.35
C ASP A 43 16.58 18.53 -0.17
N THR A 44 16.78 18.94 -1.42
CA THR A 44 16.01 20.03 -2.04
C THR A 44 14.60 19.62 -2.47
N HIS A 45 14.33 18.32 -2.53
CA HIS A 45 13.03 17.75 -2.93
C HIS A 45 12.39 16.92 -1.82
N ASN A 46 13.13 16.68 -0.73
CA ASN A 46 12.67 15.88 0.40
C ASN A 46 13.25 16.43 1.70
N ASP A 47 12.47 17.22 2.40
CA ASP A 47 12.82 17.87 3.67
C ASP A 47 13.06 16.89 4.85
N GLY A 48 12.63 15.65 4.71
CA GLY A 48 12.92 14.56 5.66
C GLY A 48 14.27 13.87 5.44
N TYR A 49 15.10 14.34 4.48
CA TYR A 49 16.42 13.78 4.21
C TYR A 49 17.49 14.85 4.40
N ALA A 50 18.53 14.53 5.18
CA ALA A 50 19.64 15.45 5.51
C ALA A 50 21.01 14.89 5.07
N GLY A 51 21.13 14.40 3.84
CA GLY A 51 22.37 13.85 3.29
C GLY A 51 22.78 14.50 1.97
N ASP A 52 23.88 14.05 1.40
CA ASP A 52 24.46 14.63 0.18
C ASP A 52 24.09 13.88 -1.11
N LEU A 53 23.19 12.86 -1.02
CA LEU A 53 22.79 12.10 -2.19
C LEU A 53 22.13 13.02 -3.25
N ARG A 54 22.38 12.64 -4.49
CA ARG A 54 21.71 13.21 -5.66
C ARG A 54 20.86 12.17 -6.34
N TYR A 55 19.81 12.61 -6.99
CA TYR A 55 19.07 11.76 -7.91
C TYR A 55 19.97 11.41 -9.11
N GLU A 56 19.93 10.15 -9.51
CA GLU A 56 20.66 9.64 -10.67
C GLU A 56 19.67 9.07 -11.68
N ASN A 57 19.89 9.26 -12.97
CA ASN A 57 19.13 8.59 -14.03
C ASN A 57 19.77 7.23 -14.33
N LEU A 58 19.45 6.22 -13.52
CA LEU A 58 20.01 4.88 -13.61
C LEU A 58 19.16 3.98 -14.51
N ASP A 59 19.81 3.39 -15.52
CA ASP A 59 19.23 2.29 -16.29
C ASP A 59 19.27 0.96 -15.48
N PRO A 60 18.63 -0.11 -15.96
CA PRO A 60 18.58 -1.39 -15.25
C PRO A 60 19.96 -1.96 -14.89
N GLN A 61 20.94 -1.89 -15.79
CA GLN A 61 22.30 -2.38 -15.58
C GLN A 61 23.02 -1.54 -14.51
N ALA A 62 22.91 -0.23 -14.60
CA ALA A 62 23.47 0.67 -13.60
C ALA A 62 22.90 0.44 -12.20
N VAL A 63 21.58 0.18 -12.08
CA VAL A 63 20.95 -0.20 -10.79
C VAL A 63 21.55 -1.51 -10.27
N ALA A 64 21.67 -2.53 -11.09
CA ALA A 64 22.21 -3.83 -10.70
C ALA A 64 23.66 -3.74 -10.20
N THR A 65 24.49 -2.87 -10.82
CA THR A 65 25.89 -2.65 -10.42
C THR A 65 26.08 -1.84 -9.15
N LYS A 66 25.02 -1.21 -8.61
CA LYS A 66 25.07 -0.55 -7.29
C LYS A 66 25.21 -1.54 -6.12
N HIS A 67 24.91 -2.83 -6.33
CA HIS A 67 24.99 -3.89 -5.34
C HIS A 67 24.34 -3.55 -3.99
N ALA A 68 23.19 -2.87 -4.01
CA ALA A 68 22.43 -2.62 -2.79
C ALA A 68 21.84 -3.91 -2.23
N ASP A 69 21.79 -4.04 -0.90
CA ASP A 69 21.14 -5.19 -0.24
C ASP A 69 19.65 -5.27 -0.60
N ILE A 70 19.01 -4.11 -0.78
CA ILE A 70 17.57 -3.95 -1.03
C ILE A 70 17.36 -2.97 -2.18
N VAL A 71 16.44 -3.29 -3.09
CA VAL A 71 15.98 -2.36 -4.12
C VAL A 71 14.45 -2.27 -4.08
N ILE A 72 13.94 -1.05 -4.00
CA ILE A 72 12.52 -0.75 -4.12
C ILE A 72 12.25 -0.27 -5.55
N LEU A 73 11.32 -0.94 -6.23
CA LEU A 73 10.83 -0.56 -7.55
C LEU A 73 9.51 0.23 -7.36
N ALA A 74 9.63 1.56 -7.33
CA ALA A 74 8.49 2.50 -7.25
C ALA A 74 8.13 3.03 -8.65
N LEU A 75 7.95 2.11 -9.57
CA LEU A 75 7.74 2.34 -11.01
C LEU A 75 6.26 2.23 -11.39
N PRO A 76 5.85 2.83 -12.53
CA PRO A 76 4.58 2.52 -13.16
C PRO A 76 4.46 1.02 -13.50
N ASN A 77 3.21 0.53 -13.59
CA ASN A 77 2.95 -0.85 -14.01
C ASN A 77 3.58 -1.13 -15.39
N GLY A 78 4.17 -2.30 -15.55
CA GLY A 78 4.84 -2.76 -16.77
C GLY A 78 6.31 -2.35 -16.90
N GLU A 79 6.85 -1.55 -15.97
CA GLU A 79 8.24 -1.04 -16.07
C GLU A 79 9.24 -1.79 -15.16
N ALA A 80 8.78 -2.73 -14.31
CA ALA A 80 9.66 -3.43 -13.37
C ALA A 80 10.56 -4.51 -14.01
N ALA A 81 10.08 -5.21 -15.04
CA ALA A 81 10.72 -6.39 -15.60
C ALA A 81 12.18 -6.19 -16.07
N PRO A 82 12.59 -5.09 -16.75
CA PRO A 82 13.99 -4.89 -17.14
C PRO A 82 14.93 -4.76 -15.93
N TYR A 83 14.48 -4.11 -14.84
CA TYR A 83 15.27 -3.97 -13.60
C TYR A 83 15.42 -5.31 -12.89
N LEU A 84 14.35 -6.10 -12.83
CA LEU A 84 14.40 -7.45 -12.26
C LEU A 84 15.38 -8.33 -13.01
N GLY A 85 15.31 -8.36 -14.35
CA GLY A 85 16.21 -9.17 -15.16
C GLY A 85 17.69 -8.79 -14.96
N ALA A 86 17.99 -7.50 -14.86
CA ALA A 86 19.37 -7.03 -14.64
C ALA A 86 19.86 -7.38 -13.21
N ILE A 87 19.02 -7.21 -12.19
CA ILE A 87 19.35 -7.52 -10.79
C ILE A 87 19.50 -9.04 -10.62
N ASP A 88 18.61 -9.86 -11.18
CA ASP A 88 18.68 -11.31 -11.10
C ASP A 88 19.97 -11.86 -11.74
N ALA A 89 20.46 -11.21 -12.80
CA ALA A 89 21.70 -11.61 -13.45
C ALA A 89 22.97 -11.19 -12.68
N ALA A 90 22.97 -10.02 -12.03
CA ALA A 90 24.19 -9.44 -11.43
C ALA A 90 24.24 -9.57 -9.90
N ALA A 91 23.09 -9.55 -9.23
CA ALA A 91 22.98 -9.55 -7.77
C ALA A 91 21.72 -10.33 -7.30
N PRO A 92 21.60 -11.65 -7.55
CA PRO A 92 20.38 -12.43 -7.31
C PRO A 92 19.94 -12.44 -5.85
N GLU A 93 20.86 -12.17 -4.93
CA GLU A 93 20.58 -12.11 -3.48
C GLU A 93 19.95 -10.79 -3.02
N THR A 94 19.82 -9.79 -3.90
CA THR A 94 19.17 -8.52 -3.58
C THR A 94 17.70 -8.74 -3.24
N LEU A 95 17.26 -8.19 -2.11
CA LEU A 95 15.84 -8.14 -1.74
C LEU A 95 15.12 -7.13 -2.62
N ILE A 96 14.06 -7.53 -3.31
CA ILE A 96 13.25 -6.66 -4.15
C ILE A 96 11.87 -6.43 -3.53
N ILE A 97 11.49 -5.16 -3.45
CA ILE A 97 10.13 -4.73 -3.11
C ILE A 97 9.54 -4.04 -4.35
N ASP A 98 8.55 -4.66 -4.97
CA ASP A 98 7.84 -4.07 -6.11
C ASP A 98 6.54 -3.41 -5.65
N LEU A 99 6.41 -2.09 -5.92
CA LEU A 99 5.20 -1.32 -5.59
C LEU A 99 4.21 -1.25 -6.77
N SER A 100 4.60 -1.75 -7.95
CA SER A 100 3.70 -1.86 -9.10
C SER A 100 2.67 -2.97 -8.90
N ALA A 101 1.74 -3.11 -9.84
CA ALA A 101 0.79 -4.22 -9.84
C ALA A 101 1.35 -5.48 -10.55
N ASP A 102 2.57 -5.43 -11.11
CA ASP A 102 3.07 -6.44 -12.03
C ASP A 102 3.16 -7.83 -11.40
N HIS A 103 3.50 -7.90 -10.10
CA HIS A 103 3.73 -9.17 -9.41
C HIS A 103 2.68 -9.50 -8.32
N ARG A 104 1.60 -8.71 -8.21
CA ARG A 104 0.55 -8.94 -7.18
C ARG A 104 -0.28 -10.19 -7.42
N PHE A 105 -0.24 -10.72 -8.65
CA PHE A 105 -0.94 -11.94 -9.07
C PHE A 105 0.00 -13.14 -9.22
N ASP A 106 1.30 -12.94 -9.02
CA ASP A 106 2.31 -13.98 -9.12
C ASP A 106 2.51 -14.67 -7.76
N ARG A 107 2.15 -15.95 -7.69
CA ARG A 107 2.26 -16.76 -6.45
C ARG A 107 3.70 -17.14 -6.08
N THR A 108 4.68 -16.85 -6.93
CA THR A 108 6.11 -17.01 -6.63
C THR A 108 6.66 -15.82 -5.84
N TRP A 109 5.93 -14.71 -5.82
CA TRP A 109 6.21 -13.54 -5.02
C TRP A 109 5.44 -13.57 -3.70
N TYR A 110 6.05 -13.13 -2.62
CA TYR A 110 5.31 -12.90 -1.39
C TYR A 110 4.44 -11.65 -1.52
N TYR A 111 3.14 -11.80 -1.33
CA TYR A 111 2.21 -10.66 -1.27
C TYR A 111 2.25 -10.05 0.12
N GLY A 112 2.80 -8.84 0.22
CA GLY A 112 3.21 -8.21 1.45
C GLY A 112 2.12 -7.40 2.15
N LEU A 113 1.04 -8.02 2.61
CA LEU A 113 0.07 -7.48 3.57
C LEU A 113 0.26 -8.20 4.91
N PRO A 114 1.22 -7.78 5.75
CA PRO A 114 1.66 -8.56 6.92
C PRO A 114 0.52 -9.00 7.83
N GLU A 115 -0.47 -8.16 8.06
CA GLU A 115 -1.62 -8.42 8.92
C GLU A 115 -2.44 -9.66 8.48
N LEU A 116 -2.42 -9.99 7.19
CA LEU A 116 -3.15 -11.15 6.63
C LEU A 116 -2.23 -12.24 6.07
N THR A 117 -0.97 -11.91 5.77
CA THR A 117 -0.09 -12.82 5.03
C THR A 117 1.17 -13.22 5.80
N ARG A 118 1.44 -12.63 6.97
CA ARG A 118 2.65 -12.88 7.78
C ARG A 118 2.95 -14.36 7.97
N GLY A 119 1.94 -15.18 8.23
CA GLY A 119 2.07 -16.63 8.40
C GLY A 119 2.43 -17.40 7.11
N LYS A 120 2.33 -16.77 5.93
CA LYS A 120 2.64 -17.39 4.64
C LYS A 120 4.09 -17.15 4.19
N TRP A 121 4.77 -16.17 4.79
CA TRP A 121 6.14 -15.84 4.41
C TRP A 121 7.12 -16.96 4.72
N ARG A 122 8.01 -17.27 3.78
CA ARG A 122 8.99 -18.38 3.85
C ARG A 122 10.42 -17.93 3.60
N GLY A 123 10.69 -16.62 3.67
CA GLY A 123 12.00 -16.04 3.39
C GLY A 123 12.17 -15.56 1.95
N GLU A 124 11.06 -15.27 1.28
CA GLU A 124 11.07 -14.77 -0.08
C GLU A 124 11.84 -13.47 -0.20
N ARG A 125 12.64 -13.35 -1.26
CA ARG A 125 13.39 -12.14 -1.62
C ARG A 125 12.69 -11.29 -2.68
N ARG A 126 11.54 -11.73 -3.15
CA ARG A 126 10.69 -11.04 -4.11
C ARG A 126 9.36 -10.78 -3.44
N ILE A 127 9.10 -9.50 -3.16
CA ILE A 127 7.92 -9.06 -2.40
C ILE A 127 7.13 -8.09 -3.25
N SER A 128 5.87 -8.42 -3.53
CA SER A 128 4.91 -7.51 -4.15
C SER A 128 4.15 -6.74 -3.08
N ASN A 129 4.24 -5.42 -3.13
CA ASN A 129 3.57 -4.55 -2.17
C ASN A 129 2.13 -4.28 -2.63
N PRO A 130 1.12 -4.49 -1.77
CA PRO A 130 -0.29 -4.26 -2.09
C PRO A 130 -0.60 -2.85 -2.57
N GLY A 131 -1.65 -2.72 -3.38
CA GLY A 131 -2.23 -1.44 -3.72
C GLY A 131 -3.06 -0.86 -2.57
N CYS A 132 -3.14 0.46 -2.50
CA CYS A 132 -3.75 1.16 -1.36
C CYS A 132 -5.24 0.83 -1.15
N TYR A 133 -6.03 0.79 -2.22
CA TYR A 133 -7.44 0.38 -2.13
C TYR A 133 -7.58 -1.12 -1.85
N ALA A 134 -6.73 -1.96 -2.47
CA ALA A 134 -6.73 -3.41 -2.20
C ALA A 134 -6.47 -3.68 -0.71
N THR A 135 -5.48 -2.99 -0.11
CA THR A 135 -5.21 -3.05 1.33
C THR A 135 -6.47 -2.75 2.15
N ALA A 136 -7.18 -1.65 1.87
CA ALA A 136 -8.41 -1.29 2.61
C ALA A 136 -9.53 -2.32 2.43
N ILE A 137 -9.73 -2.81 1.22
CA ILE A 137 -10.74 -3.84 0.91
C ILE A 137 -10.40 -5.15 1.61
N GLU A 138 -9.17 -5.62 1.50
CA GLU A 138 -8.74 -6.89 2.09
C GLU A 138 -8.84 -6.88 3.61
N LEU A 139 -8.38 -5.79 4.26
CA LEU A 139 -8.50 -5.63 5.70
C LEU A 139 -9.97 -5.59 6.18
N THR A 140 -10.90 -5.09 5.34
CA THR A 140 -12.31 -5.05 5.69
C THR A 140 -13.03 -6.38 5.44
N VAL A 141 -12.67 -7.08 4.37
CA VAL A 141 -13.40 -8.27 3.93
C VAL A 141 -12.88 -9.55 4.60
N ALA A 142 -11.58 -9.64 4.85
CA ALA A 142 -10.94 -10.86 5.35
C ALA A 142 -11.59 -11.46 6.62
N PRO A 143 -11.97 -10.66 7.65
CA PRO A 143 -12.59 -11.21 8.86
C PRO A 143 -13.97 -11.84 8.65
N LEU A 144 -14.66 -11.51 7.56
CA LEU A 144 -16.01 -12.00 7.24
C LEU A 144 -16.07 -12.88 5.99
N ARG A 145 -14.92 -13.15 5.35
CA ARG A 145 -14.85 -13.83 4.06
C ARG A 145 -15.59 -15.18 4.03
N ASP A 146 -15.50 -15.95 5.10
CA ASP A 146 -16.10 -17.27 5.25
C ASP A 146 -17.62 -17.28 5.40
N VAL A 147 -18.21 -16.13 5.68
CA VAL A 147 -19.66 -15.96 5.90
C VAL A 147 -20.35 -15.07 4.84
N LEU A 148 -19.67 -14.75 3.76
CA LEU A 148 -20.26 -13.97 2.67
C LEU A 148 -21.25 -14.81 1.86
N ALA A 149 -22.41 -14.21 1.53
CA ALA A 149 -23.43 -14.79 0.64
C ALA A 149 -23.29 -14.31 -0.81
N ALA A 150 -22.64 -13.17 -1.03
CA ALA A 150 -22.46 -12.54 -2.34
C ALA A 150 -21.14 -11.76 -2.36
N PRO A 151 -20.64 -11.36 -3.55
CA PRO A 151 -19.48 -10.49 -3.66
C PRO A 151 -19.62 -9.23 -2.81
N PRO A 152 -18.59 -8.83 -2.04
CA PRO A 152 -18.56 -7.53 -1.39
C PRO A 152 -18.64 -6.41 -2.43
N VAL A 153 -19.47 -5.38 -2.13
CA VAL A 153 -19.61 -4.19 -2.97
C VAL A 153 -18.90 -3.02 -2.28
N CYS A 154 -17.80 -2.55 -2.83
CA CYS A 154 -16.92 -1.58 -2.22
C CYS A 154 -16.94 -0.24 -2.99
N PHE A 155 -17.20 0.85 -2.27
CA PHE A 155 -17.13 2.21 -2.78
C PHE A 155 -15.88 2.89 -2.19
N GLY A 156 -14.94 3.30 -3.04
CA GLY A 156 -13.69 3.89 -2.62
C GLY A 156 -13.52 5.33 -3.05
N VAL A 157 -13.00 6.17 -2.15
CA VAL A 157 -12.63 7.57 -2.44
C VAL A 157 -11.20 7.80 -1.96
N SER A 158 -10.31 8.26 -2.85
CA SER A 158 -8.91 8.56 -2.54
C SER A 158 -8.56 10.01 -2.83
N GLY A 159 -7.64 10.55 -2.08
CA GLY A 159 -6.94 11.76 -2.45
C GLY A 159 -6.19 11.59 -3.78
N TYR A 160 -5.99 12.71 -4.49
CA TYR A 160 -5.44 12.71 -5.84
C TYR A 160 -3.97 12.26 -5.93
N SER A 161 -3.23 12.24 -4.83
CA SER A 161 -1.86 11.69 -4.82
C SER A 161 -1.81 10.21 -5.24
N GLY A 162 -2.92 9.47 -5.10
CA GLY A 162 -3.05 8.09 -5.55
C GLY A 162 -2.97 7.93 -7.08
N ALA A 163 -3.20 8.99 -7.84
CA ALA A 163 -3.05 9.00 -9.30
C ALA A 163 -1.59 9.22 -9.76
N GLY A 164 -0.65 9.37 -8.83
CA GLY A 164 0.77 9.57 -9.11
C GLY A 164 1.09 11.01 -9.56
N THR A 165 2.30 11.19 -10.12
CA THR A 165 2.83 12.52 -10.53
C THR A 165 2.74 12.80 -12.03
N ALA A 166 2.40 11.80 -12.84
CA ALA A 166 2.16 12.02 -14.27
C ALA A 166 0.86 12.81 -14.47
N PRO A 167 0.87 13.93 -15.23
CA PRO A 167 -0.32 14.74 -15.41
C PRO A 167 -1.51 13.96 -15.95
N SER A 168 -2.65 14.09 -15.32
CA SER A 168 -3.91 13.45 -15.73
C SER A 168 -5.09 14.20 -15.10
N ASP A 169 -6.30 13.98 -15.60
CA ASP A 169 -7.52 14.58 -15.02
C ASP A 169 -7.71 14.21 -13.55
N LYS A 170 -7.21 13.04 -13.14
CA LYS A 170 -7.32 12.51 -11.77
C LYS A 170 -6.39 13.17 -10.76
N ASN A 171 -5.41 13.96 -11.20
CA ASN A 171 -4.50 14.70 -10.33
C ASN A 171 -4.36 16.18 -10.73
N ASP A 172 -5.32 16.67 -11.51
CA ASP A 172 -5.46 18.08 -11.87
C ASP A 172 -6.33 18.79 -10.83
N PRO A 173 -5.78 19.70 -9.99
CA PRO A 173 -6.53 20.38 -8.94
C PRO A 173 -7.71 21.20 -9.46
N GLU A 174 -7.63 21.76 -10.68
CA GLU A 174 -8.71 22.55 -11.25
C GLU A 174 -9.91 21.68 -11.64
N LYS A 175 -9.64 20.48 -12.20
CA LYS A 175 -10.70 19.53 -12.55
C LYS A 175 -11.32 18.84 -11.35
N LEU A 176 -10.55 18.72 -10.27
CA LEU A 176 -11.02 18.10 -9.02
C LEU A 176 -11.72 19.10 -8.09
N ARG A 177 -11.60 20.41 -8.33
CA ARG A 177 -12.23 21.43 -7.48
C ARG A 177 -13.74 21.19 -7.42
N ASP A 178 -14.28 21.09 -6.20
CA ASP A 178 -15.71 20.86 -5.91
C ASP A 178 -16.29 19.61 -6.61
N ASN A 179 -15.44 18.62 -6.90
CA ASN A 179 -15.80 17.44 -7.67
C ASN A 179 -15.39 16.15 -6.94
N LEU A 180 -16.15 15.08 -7.24
CA LEU A 180 -15.81 13.69 -6.91
C LEU A 180 -15.80 12.92 -8.23
N MET A 181 -14.61 12.54 -8.71
CA MET A 181 -14.42 11.99 -10.04
C MET A 181 -14.45 10.45 -10.03
N PRO A 182 -15.46 9.79 -10.60
CA PRO A 182 -15.46 8.34 -10.78
C PRO A 182 -14.50 7.94 -11.92
N TYR A 183 -13.87 6.78 -11.78
CA TYR A 183 -13.04 6.21 -12.85
C TYR A 183 -12.99 4.68 -12.75
N ALA A 184 -12.72 3.99 -13.86
CA ALA A 184 -12.59 2.52 -13.89
C ALA A 184 -13.66 1.80 -13.05
N LEU A 185 -14.93 2.12 -13.29
CA LEU A 185 -16.08 1.67 -12.49
C LEU A 185 -16.28 0.15 -12.48
N THR A 186 -15.58 -0.57 -13.34
CA THR A 186 -15.49 -2.04 -13.36
C THR A 186 -14.08 -2.45 -13.76
N GLY A 187 -13.59 -3.56 -13.23
CA GLY A 187 -12.32 -4.16 -13.64
C GLY A 187 -11.07 -3.36 -13.23
N HIS A 188 -11.19 -2.48 -12.25
CA HIS A 188 -10.04 -1.79 -11.66
C HIS A 188 -8.99 -2.79 -11.18
N ILE A 189 -7.70 -2.45 -11.29
CA ILE A 189 -6.62 -3.37 -10.90
C ILE A 189 -6.74 -3.82 -9.45
N HIS A 190 -7.10 -2.93 -8.52
CA HIS A 190 -7.28 -3.27 -7.10
C HIS A 190 -8.53 -4.13 -6.83
N GLU A 191 -9.56 -4.09 -7.70
CA GLU A 191 -10.69 -5.02 -7.66
C GLU A 191 -10.21 -6.45 -7.91
N LYS A 192 -9.43 -6.62 -9.00
CA LYS A 192 -8.84 -7.90 -9.37
C LYS A 192 -7.86 -8.40 -8.32
N GLU A 193 -7.04 -7.49 -7.78
CA GLU A 193 -6.06 -7.77 -6.73
C GLU A 193 -6.74 -8.29 -5.47
N ALA A 194 -7.68 -7.54 -4.91
CA ALA A 194 -8.41 -7.96 -3.72
C ALA A 194 -9.17 -9.28 -3.93
N ALA A 195 -9.83 -9.44 -5.09
CA ALA A 195 -10.50 -10.70 -5.42
C ALA A 195 -9.53 -11.89 -5.48
N PHE A 196 -8.35 -11.71 -6.08
CA PHE A 196 -7.33 -12.74 -6.17
C PHE A 196 -6.76 -13.14 -4.80
N GLN A 197 -6.46 -12.16 -3.96
CA GLN A 197 -5.86 -12.40 -2.64
C GLN A 197 -6.87 -12.97 -1.64
N LEU A 198 -8.10 -12.47 -1.66
CA LEU A 198 -9.18 -12.97 -0.80
C LEU A 198 -9.73 -14.32 -1.26
N GLY A 199 -9.61 -14.65 -2.56
CA GLY A 199 -10.19 -15.86 -3.16
C GLY A 199 -11.72 -15.80 -3.27
N VAL A 200 -12.30 -14.60 -3.28
CA VAL A 200 -13.72 -14.34 -3.51
C VAL A 200 -13.86 -13.19 -4.50
N PRO A 201 -14.89 -13.17 -5.39
CA PRO A 201 -15.15 -12.01 -6.23
C PRO A 201 -15.37 -10.75 -5.39
N VAL A 202 -14.94 -9.60 -5.89
CA VAL A 202 -15.13 -8.28 -5.28
C VAL A 202 -15.64 -7.33 -6.35
N GLU A 203 -16.58 -6.46 -6.01
CA GLU A 203 -17.05 -5.35 -6.86
C GLU A 203 -16.53 -4.04 -6.28
N PHE A 204 -15.87 -3.22 -7.11
CA PHE A 204 -15.20 -2.01 -6.62
C PHE A 204 -15.40 -0.80 -7.53
N MET A 205 -15.81 0.30 -6.95
CA MET A 205 -16.08 1.58 -7.63
C MET A 205 -15.17 2.67 -7.05
N PRO A 206 -14.01 2.94 -7.67
CA PRO A 206 -13.08 3.97 -7.21
C PRO A 206 -13.46 5.38 -7.64
N HIS A 207 -13.17 6.35 -6.78
CA HIS A 207 -13.33 7.77 -7.01
C HIS A 207 -12.07 8.53 -6.55
N VAL A 208 -11.82 9.68 -7.15
CA VAL A 208 -10.80 10.64 -6.71
C VAL A 208 -11.47 11.89 -6.20
N ALA A 209 -11.01 12.38 -5.06
CA ALA A 209 -11.46 13.60 -4.40
C ALA A 209 -10.35 14.69 -4.43
N PRO A 210 -10.69 15.98 -4.18
CA PRO A 210 -9.75 17.10 -4.29
C PRO A 210 -8.73 17.17 -3.15
N HIS A 211 -8.83 16.37 -2.09
CA HIS A 211 -7.80 16.33 -1.05
C HIS A 211 -6.55 15.58 -1.54
N PHE A 212 -5.37 15.95 -1.00
CA PHE A 212 -4.11 15.41 -1.48
C PHE A 212 -3.93 13.92 -1.13
N ARG A 213 -4.10 13.54 0.15
CA ARG A 213 -3.80 12.19 0.65
C ARG A 213 -4.87 11.65 1.58
N GLY A 214 -4.84 10.33 1.76
CA GLY A 214 -5.82 9.57 2.52
C GLY A 214 -6.93 9.01 1.62
N LEU A 215 -7.39 7.82 1.95
CA LEU A 215 -8.49 7.15 1.27
C LEU A 215 -9.49 6.56 2.26
N THR A 216 -10.71 6.37 1.80
CA THR A 216 -11.75 5.63 2.50
C THR A 216 -12.38 4.60 1.57
N VAL A 217 -12.74 3.44 2.10
CA VAL A 217 -13.53 2.42 1.41
C VAL A 217 -14.72 2.07 2.29
N THR A 218 -15.93 2.26 1.76
CA THR A 218 -17.18 1.77 2.36
C THR A 218 -17.54 0.46 1.71
N SER A 219 -17.58 -0.62 2.49
CA SER A 219 -17.85 -1.98 2.01
C SER A 219 -19.23 -2.45 2.45
N ASN A 220 -20.08 -2.85 1.50
CA ASN A 220 -21.30 -3.58 1.73
C ASN A 220 -21.01 -5.08 1.67
N LEU A 221 -21.29 -5.79 2.76
CA LEU A 221 -21.04 -7.22 2.92
C LEU A 221 -22.36 -7.92 3.16
N TYR A 222 -22.77 -8.80 2.23
CA TYR A 222 -23.97 -9.60 2.36
C TYR A 222 -23.63 -10.94 3.00
N LEU A 223 -24.29 -11.25 4.12
CA LEU A 223 -23.97 -12.38 4.99
C LEU A 223 -24.89 -13.59 4.73
N ALA A 224 -24.32 -14.78 4.74
CA ALA A 224 -25.05 -16.03 4.50
C ALA A 224 -26.07 -16.34 5.59
N HIS A 225 -25.87 -15.83 6.80
CA HIS A 225 -26.80 -15.92 7.93
C HIS A 225 -26.85 -14.59 8.68
N ALA A 226 -27.91 -14.40 9.47
CA ALA A 226 -28.03 -13.22 10.32
C ALA A 226 -26.93 -13.22 11.40
N MET A 227 -26.28 -12.08 11.56
CA MET A 227 -25.29 -11.83 12.62
C MET A 227 -25.69 -10.61 13.44
N LYS A 228 -25.24 -10.55 14.68
CA LYS A 228 -25.32 -9.36 15.52
C LYS A 228 -24.08 -8.51 15.33
N ARG A 229 -24.18 -7.21 15.64
CA ARG A 229 -23.04 -6.28 15.58
C ARG A 229 -21.84 -6.76 16.40
N GLU A 230 -22.11 -7.27 17.59
CA GLU A 230 -21.08 -7.77 18.51
C GLU A 230 -20.32 -8.98 17.94
N GLU A 231 -21.02 -9.85 17.20
CA GLU A 231 -20.42 -11.03 16.53
C GLU A 231 -19.50 -10.60 15.38
N VAL A 232 -19.94 -9.61 14.59
CA VAL A 232 -19.12 -9.02 13.52
C VAL A 232 -17.88 -8.35 14.12
N LEU A 233 -18.08 -7.49 15.13
CA LEU A 233 -16.99 -6.76 15.76
C LEU A 233 -15.96 -7.72 16.41
N SER A 234 -16.42 -8.80 17.05
CA SER A 234 -15.55 -9.82 17.64
C SER A 234 -14.60 -10.43 16.59
N ARG A 235 -15.08 -10.72 15.38
CA ARG A 235 -14.23 -11.25 14.30
C ARG A 235 -13.11 -10.29 13.91
N PHE A 236 -13.38 -8.99 13.89
CA PHE A 236 -12.35 -7.97 13.61
C PHE A 236 -11.34 -7.89 14.76
N HIS A 237 -11.80 -7.90 16.01
CA HIS A 237 -10.89 -7.94 17.16
C HIS A 237 -10.05 -9.22 17.18
N ASP A 238 -10.60 -10.37 16.84
CA ASP A 238 -9.86 -11.63 16.80
C ASP A 238 -8.75 -11.62 15.75
N VAL A 239 -8.99 -10.97 14.60
CA VAL A 239 -7.98 -10.86 13.52
C VAL A 239 -6.95 -9.79 13.81
N TYR A 240 -7.35 -8.61 14.36
CA TYR A 240 -6.50 -7.42 14.44
C TYR A 240 -6.06 -7.03 15.85
N ARG A 241 -6.36 -7.83 16.87
CA ARG A 241 -6.00 -7.55 18.28
C ARG A 241 -4.53 -7.21 18.48
N ASP A 242 -3.65 -7.94 17.82
CA ASP A 242 -2.21 -7.81 17.95
C ASP A 242 -1.57 -6.98 16.83
N GLU A 243 -2.39 -6.41 15.94
CA GLU A 243 -1.93 -5.63 14.78
C GLU A 243 -1.87 -4.14 15.11
N LYS A 244 -0.68 -3.65 15.47
CA LYS A 244 -0.49 -2.26 15.89
C LYS A 244 -0.78 -1.22 14.81
N LEU A 245 -0.76 -1.62 13.53
CA LEU A 245 -1.05 -0.74 12.40
C LEU A 245 -2.47 -0.95 11.81
N VAL A 246 -3.36 -1.62 12.55
CA VAL A 246 -4.79 -1.71 12.23
C VAL A 246 -5.60 -1.44 13.47
N HIS A 247 -6.32 -0.34 13.49
CA HIS A 247 -7.17 0.07 14.61
C HIS A 247 -8.63 -0.21 14.30
N VAL A 248 -9.28 -1.01 15.14
CA VAL A 248 -10.72 -1.28 15.07
C VAL A 248 -11.44 -0.28 15.98
N THR A 249 -12.36 0.51 15.39
CA THR A 249 -13.06 1.61 16.06
C THR A 249 -14.57 1.40 16.01
N ASP A 250 -15.32 1.96 16.96
CA ASP A 250 -16.78 1.90 16.95
C ASP A 250 -17.40 2.79 15.87
N ASP A 251 -16.89 4.01 15.76
CA ASP A 251 -17.36 5.03 14.81
C ASP A 251 -16.74 4.85 13.41
N PRO A 252 -17.42 5.28 12.34
CA PRO A 252 -16.82 5.34 11.02
C PRO A 252 -15.60 6.25 11.00
N PRO A 253 -14.43 5.78 10.55
CA PRO A 253 -13.22 6.56 10.49
C PRO A 253 -13.26 7.66 9.41
N TRP A 254 -12.47 8.72 9.60
CA TRP A 254 -12.45 9.88 8.73
C TRP A 254 -11.09 10.06 8.05
N VAL A 255 -11.11 10.35 6.74
CA VAL A 255 -9.89 10.61 5.97
C VAL A 255 -9.01 11.70 6.58
N SER A 256 -9.61 12.80 7.07
CA SER A 256 -8.85 13.91 7.67
C SER A 256 -8.10 13.54 8.96
N ARG A 257 -8.50 12.46 9.64
CA ARG A 257 -7.82 11.98 10.85
C ARG A 257 -6.72 10.97 10.55
N ILE A 258 -6.84 10.27 9.40
CA ILE A 258 -5.89 9.22 9.00
C ILE A 258 -4.79 9.73 8.06
N ALA A 259 -5.00 10.87 7.38
CA ALA A 259 -4.00 11.46 6.50
C ALA A 259 -2.70 11.75 7.26
N GLY A 260 -1.58 11.22 6.78
CA GLY A 260 -0.26 11.31 7.42
C GLY A 260 -0.02 10.29 8.54
N LYS A 261 -0.95 9.35 8.78
CA LYS A 261 -0.79 8.27 9.76
C LYS A 261 -0.30 6.97 9.10
N HIS A 262 0.41 6.16 9.88
CA HIS A 262 1.00 4.91 9.42
C HIS A 262 0.11 3.68 9.61
N HIS A 263 -1.06 3.82 10.20
CA HIS A 263 -2.03 2.75 10.44
C HIS A 263 -3.27 2.88 9.56
N ALA A 264 -4.07 1.83 9.51
CA ALA A 264 -5.42 1.81 8.98
C ALA A 264 -6.43 1.86 10.13
N GLU A 265 -7.56 2.53 9.94
CA GLU A 265 -8.71 2.48 10.85
C GLU A 265 -9.87 1.76 10.17
N ILE A 266 -10.53 0.85 10.90
CA ILE A 266 -11.70 0.09 10.44
C ILE A 266 -12.82 0.30 11.45
N GLY A 267 -13.99 0.78 10.99
CA GLY A 267 -15.08 1.10 11.91
C GLY A 267 -16.44 1.22 11.26
N GLY A 268 -17.42 1.67 12.06
CA GLY A 268 -18.78 1.97 11.61
C GLY A 268 -19.74 0.79 11.61
N PHE A 269 -19.31 -0.42 11.76
CA PHE A 269 -20.01 -1.71 11.90
C PHE A 269 -21.55 -1.63 11.96
N ALA A 270 -22.18 -1.10 10.88
CA ALA A 270 -23.63 -0.96 10.79
C ALA A 270 -24.24 -2.23 10.19
N LEU A 271 -25.30 -2.76 10.81
CA LEU A 271 -26.04 -3.92 10.30
C LEU A 271 -27.47 -3.52 9.91
N SER A 272 -28.00 -4.19 8.87
CA SER A 272 -29.41 -4.14 8.54
C SER A 272 -30.27 -4.80 9.64
N ALA A 273 -31.56 -4.46 9.69
CA ALA A 273 -32.47 -4.96 10.71
C ALA A 273 -32.59 -6.48 10.73
N ASP A 274 -32.39 -7.15 9.61
CA ASP A 274 -32.40 -8.62 9.50
C ASP A 274 -31.03 -9.26 9.80
N GLY A 275 -30.00 -8.46 10.09
CA GLY A 275 -28.64 -8.91 10.40
C GLY A 275 -27.88 -9.53 9.22
N ARG A 276 -28.40 -9.42 7.98
CA ARG A 276 -27.82 -10.08 6.80
C ARG A 276 -27.00 -9.15 5.90
N ARG A 277 -26.88 -7.89 6.25
CA ARG A 277 -26.01 -6.91 5.55
C ARG A 277 -25.22 -6.13 6.57
N ALA A 278 -23.91 -6.17 6.45
CA ALA A 278 -23.00 -5.33 7.22
C ALA A 278 -22.41 -4.24 6.32
N VAL A 279 -22.30 -3.02 6.84
CA VAL A 279 -21.59 -1.92 6.19
C VAL A 279 -20.44 -1.50 7.10
N ILE A 280 -19.24 -1.56 6.58
CA ILE A 280 -18.00 -1.30 7.32
C ILE A 280 -17.14 -0.34 6.52
N VAL A 281 -16.48 0.58 7.20
CA VAL A 281 -15.61 1.59 6.58
C VAL A 281 -14.17 1.35 6.99
N ALA A 282 -13.26 1.31 6.03
CA ALA A 282 -11.83 1.36 6.26
C ALA A 282 -11.25 2.66 5.72
N THR A 283 -10.35 3.29 6.49
CA THR A 283 -9.56 4.44 6.03
C THR A 283 -8.09 4.18 6.28
N LEU A 284 -7.26 4.69 5.39
CA LEU A 284 -5.80 4.69 5.54
C LEU A 284 -5.17 5.81 4.70
N ASP A 285 -3.94 6.15 5.01
CA ASP A 285 -3.18 7.03 4.14
C ASP A 285 -2.66 6.23 2.93
N ASN A 286 -3.07 6.63 1.72
CA ASN A 286 -2.73 5.92 0.48
C ASN A 286 -1.24 5.91 0.14
N LEU A 287 -0.45 6.86 0.67
CA LEU A 287 1.00 6.94 0.47
C LEU A 287 1.78 6.22 1.58
N LEU A 288 1.19 6.08 2.78
CA LEU A 288 1.82 5.44 3.95
C LEU A 288 1.36 4.00 4.12
N LYS A 289 0.34 3.72 4.95
CA LYS A 289 -0.13 2.33 5.15
C LYS A 289 -0.58 1.69 3.84
N GLY A 290 -1.06 2.48 2.89
CA GLY A 290 -1.39 2.02 1.53
C GLY A 290 -0.19 1.77 0.62
N ALA A 291 1.05 2.15 1.00
CA ALA A 291 2.23 2.02 0.15
C ALA A 291 3.55 1.97 0.94
N ALA A 292 4.12 3.13 1.34
CA ALA A 292 5.48 3.23 1.88
C ALA A 292 5.64 2.53 3.23
N THR A 293 4.72 2.74 4.17
CA THR A 293 4.74 2.07 5.48
C THR A 293 4.68 0.56 5.33
N GLN A 294 3.81 0.07 4.45
CA GLN A 294 3.67 -1.35 4.18
C GLN A 294 4.94 -1.95 3.55
N ALA A 295 5.57 -1.22 2.63
CA ALA A 295 6.87 -1.62 2.09
C ALA A 295 7.94 -1.70 3.20
N MET A 296 7.96 -0.76 4.15
CA MET A 296 8.88 -0.82 5.30
C MET A 296 8.61 -2.00 6.23
N GLN A 297 7.34 -2.34 6.53
CA GLN A 297 7.00 -3.56 7.28
C GLN A 297 7.59 -4.80 6.59
N ASN A 298 7.43 -4.90 5.28
CA ASN A 298 7.93 -6.01 4.48
C ASN A 298 9.47 -6.09 4.48
N ILE A 299 10.15 -4.94 4.34
CA ILE A 299 11.61 -4.85 4.43
C ILE A 299 12.09 -5.30 5.81
N ASN A 300 11.51 -4.75 6.88
CA ASN A 300 11.90 -5.06 8.25
C ASN A 300 11.83 -6.56 8.55
N ARG A 301 10.74 -7.19 8.15
CA ARG A 301 10.59 -8.64 8.27
C ARG A 301 11.65 -9.40 7.47
N ALA A 302 11.89 -9.00 6.22
CA ALA A 302 12.82 -9.69 5.34
C ALA A 302 14.28 -9.58 5.82
N ILE A 303 14.64 -8.50 6.49
CA ILE A 303 15.99 -8.33 7.08
C ILE A 303 16.09 -8.81 8.54
N GLY A 304 14.98 -9.31 9.12
CA GLY A 304 14.98 -9.93 10.46
C GLY A 304 15.02 -8.96 11.63
N VAL A 305 14.53 -7.72 11.45
CA VAL A 305 14.33 -6.75 12.54
C VAL A 305 12.87 -6.67 12.96
N ASP A 306 12.55 -5.91 14.02
CA ASP A 306 11.17 -5.66 14.41
C ASP A 306 10.39 -5.05 13.24
N GLU A 307 9.20 -5.58 12.96
CA GLU A 307 8.38 -5.20 11.80
C GLU A 307 8.09 -3.69 11.76
N LEU A 308 8.05 -3.04 12.90
CA LEU A 308 7.74 -1.62 13.05
C LEU A 308 8.99 -0.72 13.21
N SER A 309 10.20 -1.27 13.11
CA SER A 309 11.43 -0.47 13.17
C SER A 309 11.38 0.71 12.20
N GLY A 310 11.66 1.92 12.67
CA GLY A 310 11.65 3.14 11.88
C GLY A 310 10.28 3.61 11.38
N ILE A 311 9.19 2.94 11.78
CA ILE A 311 7.81 3.33 11.46
C ILE A 311 7.22 4.05 12.67
N PRO A 312 6.80 5.33 12.55
CA PRO A 312 6.06 6.01 13.60
C PRO A 312 4.73 5.31 13.88
N HIS A 313 4.50 4.94 15.12
CA HIS A 313 3.24 4.34 15.58
C HIS A 313 2.99 4.78 17.02
N ASP A 314 1.70 4.97 17.37
CA ASP A 314 1.26 5.39 18.72
C ASP A 314 1.03 4.17 19.62
#